data_509a54101d190ca09eaf47d434e1d299
#
_entry.id   509a54101d190ca09eaf47d434e1d299
#
_cell.length_a   1.000
_cell.length_b   1.000
_cell.length_c   1.000
_cell.angle_alpha   90.00
_cell.angle_beta   90.00
_cell.angle_gamma   90.00
#
_symmetry.space_group_name_H-M   'P 1'
#
loop_
_entity.id
_entity.type
_entity.pdbx_description
1 polymer ?
#
loop_
_entity_poly.entity_id
_entity_poly.type
_entity_poly.pdbx_seq_one_letter_code
_entity_poly.pdbx_strand_id
1 'polypeptide(L)'
;MSKLSQAHPREGFWKSYYRLRNAGEAVNHKRLHRVYKQLGLPLRRKVKKRLPARVKEPITVPTAFTNTWSIDFMSDALSNGTKFRSFNVIDDYNREVLYIEVDYSLKSSRVIWVLNHLINKHGVFKKIRMDNGPEFIAKLAQDWSELHQIDFKYIQPGKPTQNALIERFNKTYREGVLDAYLFDSINEVREVTAAWVMDYNQHRPHDALQGLSPVHYKKNKSVLGLHCATLHSTQEQLLKKSLI
;
A
#
# COMPACT_ATOMS: atom_id res chain seq x y z
N MET A 1 -20.33 8.33 13.02
CA MET A 1 -19.51 7.25 13.59
C MET A 1 -20.07 5.85 13.32
N SER A 2 -21.30 5.51 13.72
CA SER A 2 -21.86 4.16 13.53
C SER A 2 -21.82 3.66 12.10
N LYS A 3 -22.32 4.44 11.13
CA LYS A 3 -22.24 4.09 9.69
C LYS A 3 -20.82 3.83 9.22
N LEU A 4 -19.87 4.67 9.64
CA LEU A 4 -18.45 4.54 9.27
C LEU A 4 -17.83 3.26 9.86
N SER A 5 -18.14 2.95 11.12
CA SER A 5 -17.63 1.73 11.77
C SER A 5 -18.27 0.46 11.21
N GLN A 6 -19.51 0.53 10.74
CA GLN A 6 -20.15 -0.59 10.03
C GLN A 6 -19.51 -0.84 8.66
N ALA A 7 -19.20 0.24 7.91
CA ALA A 7 -18.53 0.13 6.62
C ALA A 7 -17.07 -0.33 6.74
N HIS A 8 -16.41 -0.03 7.88
CA HIS A 8 -15.00 -0.35 8.10
C HIS A 8 -14.77 -1.00 9.47
N PRO A 9 -15.29 -2.21 9.72
CA PRO A 9 -15.32 -2.84 11.06
C PRO A 9 -13.92 -3.16 11.62
N ARG A 10 -12.90 -3.24 10.78
CA ARG A 10 -11.50 -3.51 11.18
C ARG A 10 -10.68 -2.23 11.44
N GLU A 11 -11.27 -1.06 11.26
CA GLU A 11 -10.61 0.21 11.52
C GLU A 11 -10.91 0.70 12.95
N GLY A 12 -9.82 1.05 13.68
CA GLY A 12 -9.93 1.59 15.03
C GLY A 12 -10.22 3.10 15.04
N PHE A 13 -10.39 3.67 16.24
CA PHE A 13 -10.74 5.07 16.47
C PHE A 13 -9.97 6.08 15.62
N TRP A 14 -8.64 5.99 15.60
CA TRP A 14 -7.83 6.99 14.89
C TRP A 14 -8.06 6.99 13.38
N LYS A 15 -8.27 5.82 12.77
CA LYS A 15 -8.59 5.75 11.34
C LYS A 15 -9.96 6.36 11.05
N SER A 16 -10.96 6.05 11.87
CA SER A 16 -12.29 6.66 11.76
C SER A 16 -12.23 8.18 11.96
N TYR A 17 -11.43 8.67 12.91
CA TYR A 17 -11.21 10.10 13.13
C TYR A 17 -10.59 10.77 11.89
N TYR A 18 -9.51 10.20 11.33
CA TYR A 18 -8.85 10.77 10.16
C TYR A 18 -9.72 10.70 8.90
N ARG A 19 -10.56 9.66 8.72
CA ARG A 19 -11.54 9.64 7.62
C ARG A 19 -12.50 10.82 7.69
N LEU A 20 -13.07 11.10 8.86
CA LEU A 20 -13.97 12.25 9.06
C LEU A 20 -13.24 13.57 8.81
N ARG A 21 -12.04 13.71 9.34
CA ARG A 21 -11.23 14.92 9.15
C ARG A 21 -10.88 15.15 7.68
N ASN A 22 -10.49 14.11 6.96
CA ASN A 22 -10.14 14.18 5.54
C ASN A 22 -11.37 14.44 4.65
N ALA A 23 -12.57 14.12 5.15
CA ALA A 23 -13.85 14.49 4.52
C ALA A 23 -14.31 15.92 4.84
N GLY A 24 -13.48 16.72 5.54
CA GLY A 24 -13.79 18.11 5.88
C GLY A 24 -14.51 18.31 7.22
N GLU A 25 -14.75 17.26 8.00
CA GLU A 25 -15.43 17.36 9.29
C GLU A 25 -14.50 17.91 10.38
N ALA A 26 -14.76 19.12 10.86
CA ALA A 26 -14.01 19.75 11.95
C ALA A 26 -14.44 19.20 13.32
N VAL A 27 -13.99 18.02 13.68
CA VAL A 27 -14.38 17.35 14.93
C VAL A 27 -13.22 17.24 15.91
N ASN A 28 -13.47 17.62 17.18
CA ASN A 28 -12.48 17.43 18.24
C ASN A 28 -12.35 15.93 18.57
N HIS A 29 -11.12 15.40 18.49
CA HIS A 29 -10.83 13.99 18.74
C HIS A 29 -11.26 13.51 20.14
N LYS A 30 -11.17 14.34 21.19
CA LYS A 30 -11.58 13.99 22.56
C LYS A 30 -13.09 13.77 22.63
N ARG A 31 -13.89 14.68 22.02
CA ARG A 31 -15.36 14.55 21.94
C ARG A 31 -15.75 13.31 21.15
N LEU A 32 -15.12 13.11 19.99
CA LEU A 32 -15.40 11.95 19.13
C LEU A 32 -15.05 10.62 19.83
N HIS A 33 -13.94 10.58 20.57
CA HIS A 33 -13.51 9.38 21.29
C HIS A 33 -14.49 8.99 22.39
N ARG A 34 -15.07 9.99 23.09
CA ARG A 34 -16.12 9.74 24.08
C ARG A 34 -17.35 9.07 23.43
N VAL A 35 -17.83 9.63 22.31
CA VAL A 35 -18.95 9.05 21.55
C VAL A 35 -18.62 7.65 21.02
N TYR A 36 -17.40 7.45 20.52
CA TYR A 36 -16.92 6.14 20.03
C TYR A 36 -16.98 5.07 21.12
N LYS A 37 -16.59 5.41 22.36
CA LYS A 37 -16.69 4.51 23.52
C LYS A 37 -18.15 4.25 23.93
N GLN A 38 -19.00 5.29 23.97
CA GLN A 38 -20.41 5.16 24.32
C GLN A 38 -21.18 4.24 23.34
N LEU A 39 -20.79 4.25 22.06
CA LEU A 39 -21.35 3.37 21.04
C LEU A 39 -20.81 1.93 21.06
N GLY A 40 -19.91 1.58 22.00
CA GLY A 40 -19.37 0.24 22.12
C GLY A 40 -18.48 -0.19 20.94
N LEU A 41 -17.91 0.77 20.19
CA LEU A 41 -17.14 0.52 18.97
C LEU A 41 -15.66 0.15 19.17
N PRO A 42 -15.03 0.20 20.37
CA PRO A 42 -13.63 -0.16 20.52
C PRO A 42 -13.35 -1.60 20.06
N LEU A 43 -12.34 -1.77 19.21
CA LEU A 43 -11.90 -3.09 18.77
C LEU A 43 -11.34 -3.90 19.95
N ARG A 44 -11.80 -5.13 20.13
CA ARG A 44 -11.20 -6.06 21.10
C ARG A 44 -9.78 -6.40 20.67
N ARG A 45 -8.79 -6.05 21.49
CA ARG A 45 -7.37 -6.40 21.24
C ARG A 45 -7.03 -7.64 22.05
N LYS A 46 -6.51 -8.69 21.39
CA LYS A 46 -5.85 -9.79 22.11
C LYS A 46 -4.57 -9.24 22.75
N VAL A 47 -4.45 -9.40 24.06
CA VAL A 47 -3.19 -9.09 24.76
C VAL A 47 -2.13 -10.08 24.31
N LYS A 48 -1.14 -9.62 23.54
CA LYS A 48 0.03 -10.44 23.18
C LYS A 48 1.05 -10.36 24.30
N LYS A 49 1.60 -11.50 24.74
CA LYS A 49 2.80 -11.52 25.60
C LYS A 49 3.90 -10.75 24.85
N ARG A 50 4.54 -9.80 25.54
CA ARG A 50 5.69 -9.09 24.99
C ARG A 50 6.85 -10.07 24.86
N LEU A 51 7.21 -10.40 23.63
CA LEU A 51 8.48 -11.06 23.35
C LEU A 51 9.60 -10.00 23.43
N PRO A 52 10.85 -10.39 23.78
CA PRO A 52 11.99 -9.50 23.74
C PRO A 52 12.06 -8.75 22.41
N ALA A 53 12.38 -7.47 22.48
CA ALA A 53 12.50 -6.65 21.28
C ALA A 53 13.66 -7.20 20.42
N ARG A 54 13.34 -7.70 19.22
CA ARG A 54 14.38 -7.99 18.24
C ARG A 54 14.92 -6.66 17.71
N VAL A 55 16.23 -6.58 17.55
CA VAL A 55 16.87 -5.46 16.84
C VAL A 55 16.31 -5.45 15.42
N LYS A 56 15.52 -4.43 15.12
CA LYS A 56 14.93 -4.24 13.80
C LYS A 56 15.81 -3.27 13.04
N GLU A 57 16.45 -3.74 11.97
CA GLU A 57 17.02 -2.82 10.99
C GLU A 57 15.87 -2.01 10.37
N PRO A 58 15.94 -0.68 10.37
CA PRO A 58 14.90 0.14 9.77
C PRO A 58 14.81 -0.12 8.26
N ILE A 59 13.60 -0.28 7.75
CA ILE A 59 13.37 -0.38 6.30
C ILE A 59 13.73 0.98 5.71
N THR A 60 14.64 0.99 4.75
CA THR A 60 14.90 2.20 3.94
C THR A 60 13.66 2.49 3.10
N VAL A 61 12.90 3.51 3.50
CA VAL A 61 11.76 4.00 2.74
C VAL A 61 12.28 4.84 1.58
N PRO A 62 11.83 4.61 0.33
CA PRO A 62 12.22 5.42 -0.80
C PRO A 62 11.88 6.90 -0.58
N THR A 63 12.68 7.79 -1.14
CA THR A 63 12.49 9.24 -1.04
C THR A 63 11.52 9.81 -2.07
N ALA A 64 11.19 9.04 -3.10
CA ALA A 64 10.33 9.46 -4.20
C ALA A 64 9.37 8.34 -4.63
N PHE A 65 8.24 8.76 -5.19
CA PHE A 65 7.27 7.91 -5.87
C PHE A 65 7.92 7.19 -7.08
N THR A 66 7.46 6.00 -7.42
CA THR A 66 7.99 5.13 -8.50
C THR A 66 9.47 4.72 -8.35
N ASN A 67 10.06 4.84 -7.17
CA ASN A 67 11.45 4.44 -6.97
C ASN A 67 11.59 2.94 -6.64
N THR A 68 10.74 2.44 -5.75
CA THR A 68 10.77 1.05 -5.30
C THR A 68 9.35 0.51 -5.15
N TRP A 69 9.06 -0.59 -5.82
CA TRP A 69 7.82 -1.33 -5.63
C TRP A 69 8.07 -2.60 -4.82
N SER A 70 7.12 -2.96 -3.98
CA SER A 70 7.09 -4.27 -3.32
C SER A 70 6.00 -5.13 -3.93
N ILE A 71 6.33 -6.39 -4.18
CA ILE A 71 5.41 -7.36 -4.76
C ILE A 71 5.37 -8.63 -3.91
N ASP A 72 4.20 -9.27 -3.89
CA ASP A 72 4.02 -10.53 -3.17
C ASP A 72 2.78 -11.28 -3.67
N PHE A 73 2.74 -12.59 -3.42
CA PHE A 73 1.61 -13.44 -3.74
C PHE A 73 0.82 -13.80 -2.47
N MET A 74 -0.49 -13.90 -2.64
CA MET A 74 -1.36 -14.52 -1.64
C MET A 74 -2.16 -15.63 -2.30
N SER A 75 -2.63 -16.57 -1.49
CA SER A 75 -3.52 -17.66 -1.94
C SER A 75 -4.75 -17.72 -1.07
N ASP A 76 -5.88 -18.05 -1.69
CA ASP A 76 -7.16 -18.27 -1.03
C ASP A 76 -8.01 -19.28 -1.83
N ALA A 77 -9.25 -19.54 -1.40
CA ALA A 77 -10.17 -20.43 -2.08
C ALA A 77 -11.58 -19.85 -2.14
N LEU A 78 -12.30 -20.17 -3.22
CA LEU A 78 -13.73 -19.92 -3.37
C LEU A 78 -14.54 -20.82 -2.44
N SER A 79 -15.83 -20.55 -2.27
CA SER A 79 -16.76 -21.34 -1.44
C SER A 79 -16.83 -22.82 -1.83
N ASN A 80 -16.62 -23.12 -3.11
CA ASN A 80 -16.55 -24.47 -3.66
C ASN A 80 -15.19 -25.16 -3.48
N GLY A 81 -14.21 -24.53 -2.80
CA GLY A 81 -12.86 -25.05 -2.57
C GLY A 81 -11.88 -24.81 -3.72
N THR A 82 -12.28 -24.20 -4.82
CA THR A 82 -11.37 -23.88 -5.93
C THR A 82 -10.37 -22.82 -5.51
N LYS A 83 -9.08 -23.16 -5.55
CA LYS A 83 -7.99 -22.25 -5.17
C LYS A 83 -7.76 -21.18 -6.19
N PHE A 84 -7.45 -19.98 -5.71
CA PHE A 84 -6.99 -18.86 -6.52
C PHE A 84 -5.81 -18.13 -5.85
N ARG A 85 -5.15 -17.29 -6.61
CA ARG A 85 -4.02 -16.48 -6.12
C ARG A 85 -4.26 -15.01 -6.42
N SER A 86 -3.71 -14.14 -5.60
CA SER A 86 -3.54 -12.73 -5.92
C SER A 86 -2.07 -12.37 -6.02
N PHE A 87 -1.72 -11.53 -6.98
CA PHE A 87 -0.42 -10.91 -7.15
C PHE A 87 -0.57 -9.43 -6.82
N ASN A 88 0.06 -9.00 -5.75
CA ASN A 88 -0.10 -7.68 -5.16
C ASN A 88 1.13 -6.82 -5.46
N VAL A 89 0.91 -5.59 -5.92
CA VAL A 89 1.96 -4.61 -6.21
C VAL A 89 1.65 -3.31 -5.48
N ILE A 90 2.57 -2.85 -4.65
CA ILE A 90 2.46 -1.57 -3.92
C ILE A 90 3.68 -0.69 -4.17
N ASP A 91 3.49 0.63 -4.13
CA ASP A 91 4.59 1.59 -4.06
C ASP A 91 5.05 1.76 -2.62
N ASP A 92 6.35 1.57 -2.37
CA ASP A 92 6.93 1.65 -1.03
C ASP A 92 6.96 3.07 -0.46
N TYR A 93 6.92 4.09 -1.30
CA TYR A 93 6.97 5.49 -0.86
C TYR A 93 5.68 5.94 -0.19
N ASN A 94 4.56 5.83 -0.90
CA ASN A 94 3.27 6.33 -0.44
C ASN A 94 2.27 5.23 -0.07
N ARG A 95 2.67 3.95 -0.09
CA ARG A 95 1.81 2.78 0.23
C ARG A 95 0.63 2.60 -0.73
N GLU A 96 0.66 3.24 -1.89
CA GLU A 96 -0.37 3.12 -2.91
C GLU A 96 -0.40 1.69 -3.46
N VAL A 97 -1.57 1.10 -3.53
CA VAL A 97 -1.78 -0.16 -4.25
C VAL A 97 -1.80 0.17 -5.73
N LEU A 98 -0.78 -0.28 -6.45
CA LEU A 98 -0.67 -0.05 -7.87
C LEU A 98 -1.53 -1.04 -8.66
N TYR A 99 -1.55 -2.30 -8.21
CA TYR A 99 -2.32 -3.37 -8.83
C TYR A 99 -2.52 -4.56 -7.91
N ILE A 100 -3.65 -5.24 -8.07
CA ILE A 100 -3.90 -6.59 -7.54
C ILE A 100 -4.44 -7.41 -8.71
N GLU A 101 -3.67 -8.37 -9.18
CA GLU A 101 -4.11 -9.36 -10.15
C GLU A 101 -4.66 -10.58 -9.43
N VAL A 102 -5.86 -11.02 -9.79
CA VAL A 102 -6.50 -12.20 -9.19
C VAL A 102 -6.79 -13.22 -10.29
N ASP A 103 -6.21 -14.43 -10.15
CA ASP A 103 -6.44 -15.53 -11.09
C ASP A 103 -6.27 -16.90 -10.42
N TYR A 104 -6.76 -17.94 -11.07
CA TYR A 104 -6.54 -19.32 -10.65
C TYR A 104 -5.06 -19.72 -10.72
N SER A 105 -4.33 -19.18 -11.71
CA SER A 105 -2.90 -19.43 -11.90
C SER A 105 -2.19 -18.16 -12.38
N LEU A 106 -1.14 -17.78 -11.65
CA LEU A 106 -0.34 -16.60 -11.94
C LEU A 106 1.08 -17.04 -12.36
N LYS A 107 1.24 -17.36 -13.64
CA LYS A 107 2.54 -17.70 -14.24
C LYS A 107 3.40 -16.46 -14.44
N SER A 108 4.73 -16.63 -14.58
CA SER A 108 5.69 -15.52 -14.81
C SER A 108 5.29 -14.61 -15.98
N SER A 109 4.73 -15.16 -17.06
CA SER A 109 4.22 -14.36 -18.20
C SER A 109 3.11 -13.39 -17.81
N ARG A 110 2.20 -13.81 -16.90
CA ARG A 110 1.13 -12.91 -16.41
C ARG A 110 1.68 -11.83 -15.48
N VAL A 111 2.64 -12.18 -14.63
CA VAL A 111 3.35 -11.24 -13.77
C VAL A 111 4.03 -10.15 -14.62
N ILE A 112 4.77 -10.55 -15.65
CA ILE A 112 5.44 -9.61 -16.56
C ILE A 112 4.43 -8.72 -17.29
N TRP A 113 3.31 -9.28 -17.73
CA TRP A 113 2.24 -8.49 -18.34
C TRP A 113 1.73 -7.40 -17.38
N VAL A 114 1.49 -7.73 -16.10
CA VAL A 114 1.08 -6.75 -15.07
C VAL A 114 2.16 -5.68 -14.89
N LEU A 115 3.43 -6.08 -14.78
CA LEU A 115 4.53 -5.13 -14.59
C LEU A 115 4.69 -4.20 -15.80
N ASN A 116 4.56 -4.70 -17.02
CA ASN A 116 4.56 -3.87 -18.25
C ASN A 116 3.38 -2.89 -18.28
N HIS A 117 2.18 -3.35 -17.90
CA HIS A 117 1.01 -2.49 -17.78
C HIS A 117 1.26 -1.34 -16.80
N LEU A 118 1.89 -1.63 -15.66
CA LEU A 118 2.23 -0.64 -14.65
C LEU A 118 3.34 0.33 -15.09
N ILE A 119 4.34 -0.15 -15.82
CA ILE A 119 5.38 0.72 -16.42
C ILE A 119 4.75 1.71 -17.40
N ASN A 120 3.84 1.24 -18.26
CA ASN A 120 3.14 2.12 -19.21
C ASN A 120 2.29 3.18 -18.51
N LYS A 121 1.72 2.87 -17.35
CA LYS A 121 0.85 3.77 -16.60
C LYS A 121 1.60 4.74 -15.67
N HIS A 122 2.67 4.28 -15.04
CA HIS A 122 3.36 5.02 -13.96
C HIS A 122 4.80 5.43 -14.32
N GLY A 123 5.32 4.96 -15.44
CA GLY A 123 6.72 5.09 -15.81
C GLY A 123 7.61 3.98 -15.25
N VAL A 124 8.85 3.95 -15.70
CA VAL A 124 9.85 2.95 -15.26
C VAL A 124 10.27 3.26 -13.83
N PHE A 125 10.26 2.24 -12.99
CA PHE A 125 10.73 2.30 -11.60
C PHE A 125 12.13 1.67 -11.50
N LYS A 126 12.84 1.92 -10.37
CA LYS A 126 14.25 1.50 -10.25
C LYS A 126 14.41 0.12 -9.63
N LYS A 127 13.55 -0.26 -8.68
CA LYS A 127 13.72 -1.47 -7.85
C LYS A 127 12.41 -2.17 -7.59
N ILE A 128 12.46 -3.51 -7.55
CA ILE A 128 11.40 -4.37 -7.01
C ILE A 128 11.93 -5.12 -5.80
N ARG A 129 11.17 -5.09 -4.70
CA ARG A 129 11.36 -6.00 -3.56
C ARG A 129 10.40 -7.17 -3.70
N MET A 130 10.93 -8.38 -3.55
CA MET A 130 10.16 -9.61 -3.69
C MET A 130 10.76 -10.72 -2.81
N ASP A 131 9.99 -11.75 -2.57
CA ASP A 131 10.51 -12.99 -2.04
C ASP A 131 11.25 -13.82 -3.12
N ASN A 132 11.81 -14.95 -2.72
CA ASN A 132 12.48 -15.87 -3.63
C ASN A 132 11.49 -16.85 -4.31
N GLY A 133 10.32 -16.37 -4.68
CA GLY A 133 9.31 -17.17 -5.36
C GLY A 133 9.80 -17.70 -6.72
N PRO A 134 9.43 -18.94 -7.11
CA PRO A 134 9.85 -19.54 -8.38
C PRO A 134 9.42 -18.70 -9.60
N GLU A 135 8.35 -17.93 -9.49
CA GLU A 135 7.84 -17.06 -10.54
C GLU A 135 8.83 -15.93 -10.90
N PHE A 136 9.66 -15.49 -9.93
CA PHE A 136 10.62 -14.39 -10.08
C PHE A 136 12.05 -14.90 -10.40
N ILE A 137 12.36 -16.14 -10.06
CA ILE A 137 13.64 -16.78 -10.37
C ILE A 137 13.65 -17.25 -11.83
N ALA A 138 12.48 -17.36 -12.47
CA ALA A 138 12.37 -17.79 -13.86
C ALA A 138 13.20 -16.90 -14.78
N LYS A 139 13.91 -17.52 -15.76
CA LYS A 139 14.74 -16.80 -16.73
C LYS A 139 14.02 -15.64 -17.39
N LEU A 140 12.74 -15.81 -17.72
CA LEU A 140 11.90 -14.77 -18.32
C LEU A 140 11.81 -13.50 -17.46
N ALA A 141 11.75 -13.63 -16.12
CA ALA A 141 11.71 -12.48 -15.22
C ALA A 141 13.08 -11.79 -15.12
N GLN A 142 14.16 -12.56 -15.17
CA GLN A 142 15.52 -12.02 -15.17
C GLN A 142 15.82 -11.26 -16.46
N ASP A 143 15.54 -11.85 -17.63
CA ASP A 143 15.70 -11.22 -18.93
C ASP A 143 14.89 -9.90 -19.02
N TRP A 144 13.67 -9.91 -18.46
CA TRP A 144 12.82 -8.71 -18.38
C TRP A 144 13.41 -7.62 -17.49
N SER A 145 13.97 -8.00 -16.33
CA SER A 145 14.61 -7.07 -15.38
C SER A 145 15.83 -6.37 -16.01
N GLU A 146 16.65 -7.13 -16.74
CA GLU A 146 17.81 -6.61 -17.47
C GLU A 146 17.39 -5.66 -18.59
N LEU A 147 16.36 -6.02 -19.38
CA LEU A 147 15.84 -5.20 -20.46
C LEU A 147 15.37 -3.82 -19.99
N HIS A 148 14.70 -3.78 -18.84
CA HIS A 148 14.15 -2.54 -18.26
C HIS A 148 15.10 -1.85 -17.28
N GLN A 149 16.29 -2.42 -17.01
CA GLN A 149 17.27 -1.92 -16.02
C GLN A 149 16.67 -1.77 -14.62
N ILE A 150 15.82 -2.74 -14.22
CA ILE A 150 15.14 -2.76 -12.94
C ILE A 150 15.87 -3.72 -12.00
N ASP A 151 16.26 -3.23 -10.82
CA ASP A 151 17.02 -3.99 -9.83
C ASP A 151 16.07 -4.87 -8.99
N PHE A 152 16.20 -6.20 -9.10
CA PHE A 152 15.48 -7.16 -8.28
C PHE A 152 16.15 -7.32 -6.92
N LYS A 153 15.48 -6.89 -5.87
CA LYS A 153 15.90 -7.00 -4.47
C LYS A 153 15.20 -8.17 -3.80
N TYR A 154 15.85 -9.33 -3.84
CA TYR A 154 15.39 -10.51 -3.13
C TYR A 154 15.56 -10.36 -1.62
N ILE A 155 14.57 -10.82 -0.86
CA ILE A 155 14.62 -10.84 0.60
C ILE A 155 15.63 -11.87 1.05
N GLN A 156 16.53 -11.47 1.94
CA GLN A 156 17.51 -12.39 2.53
C GLN A 156 16.80 -13.38 3.45
N PRO A 157 17.15 -14.69 3.39
CA PRO A 157 16.66 -15.69 4.32
C PRO A 157 16.85 -15.22 5.78
N GLY A 158 15.81 -15.32 6.60
CA GLY A 158 15.84 -14.91 8.01
C GLY A 158 15.68 -13.40 8.28
N LYS A 159 15.51 -12.55 7.24
CA LYS A 159 15.24 -11.10 7.40
C LYS A 159 13.83 -10.70 6.91
N PRO A 160 12.75 -11.18 7.54
CA PRO A 160 11.38 -10.87 7.12
C PRO A 160 11.04 -9.37 7.19
N THR A 161 11.80 -8.59 7.97
CA THR A 161 11.62 -7.14 8.07
C THR A 161 11.84 -6.43 6.73
N GLN A 162 12.59 -7.01 5.80
CA GLN A 162 12.85 -6.42 4.48
C GLN A 162 11.59 -6.33 3.60
N ASN A 163 10.56 -7.17 3.85
CA ASN A 163 9.28 -7.15 3.11
C ASN A 163 8.08 -6.67 3.97
N ALA A 164 8.35 -6.13 5.14
CA ALA A 164 7.29 -5.79 6.11
C ALA A 164 6.23 -4.81 5.59
N LEU A 165 6.50 -4.07 4.50
CA LEU A 165 5.53 -3.15 3.90
C LEU A 165 4.42 -3.90 3.19
N ILE A 166 4.78 -4.81 2.29
CA ILE A 166 3.79 -5.60 1.56
C ILE A 166 3.16 -6.67 2.46
N GLU A 167 3.89 -7.24 3.42
CA GLU A 167 3.30 -8.15 4.43
C GLU A 167 2.19 -7.46 5.23
N ARG A 168 2.43 -6.20 5.66
CA ARG A 168 1.41 -5.39 6.33
C ARG A 168 0.23 -5.08 5.41
N PHE A 169 0.51 -4.79 4.14
CA PHE A 169 -0.52 -4.60 3.14
C PHE A 169 -1.34 -5.88 2.95
N ASN A 170 -0.70 -7.02 2.71
CA ASN A 170 -1.34 -8.33 2.52
C ASN A 170 -2.23 -8.70 3.70
N LYS A 171 -1.77 -8.45 4.94
CA LYS A 171 -2.61 -8.62 6.12
C LYS A 171 -3.85 -7.74 6.06
N THR A 172 -3.72 -6.49 5.63
CA THR A 172 -4.85 -5.55 5.55
C THR A 172 -5.84 -5.97 4.45
N TYR A 173 -5.33 -6.42 3.30
CA TYR A 173 -6.15 -6.94 2.20
C TYR A 173 -6.87 -8.23 2.61
N ARG A 174 -6.17 -9.17 3.25
CA ARG A 174 -6.77 -10.39 3.78
C ARG A 174 -7.91 -10.09 4.74
N GLU A 175 -7.66 -9.27 5.76
CA GLU A 175 -8.67 -8.92 6.78
C GLU A 175 -9.84 -8.10 6.20
N GLY A 176 -9.61 -7.30 5.15
CA GLY A 176 -10.61 -6.40 4.56
C GLY A 176 -11.42 -7.01 3.43
N VAL A 177 -10.88 -8.02 2.75
CA VAL A 177 -11.50 -8.66 1.57
C VAL A 177 -11.58 -10.17 1.75
N LEU A 178 -10.46 -10.88 1.80
CA LEU A 178 -10.44 -12.34 1.70
C LEU A 178 -11.12 -13.03 2.89
N ASP A 179 -10.90 -12.53 4.12
CA ASP A 179 -11.54 -13.07 5.34
C ASP A 179 -12.92 -12.43 5.62
N ALA A 180 -13.30 -11.39 4.87
CA ALA A 180 -14.53 -10.64 5.12
C ALA A 180 -15.72 -11.16 4.28
N TYR A 181 -15.45 -11.87 3.20
CA TYR A 181 -16.45 -12.35 2.25
C TYR A 181 -16.24 -13.84 1.96
N LEU A 182 -17.33 -14.53 1.60
CA LEU A 182 -17.30 -15.83 0.96
C LEU A 182 -17.59 -15.63 -0.51
N PHE A 183 -16.69 -16.05 -1.37
CA PHE A 183 -16.77 -15.81 -2.81
C PHE A 183 -17.22 -17.05 -3.56
N ASP A 184 -18.19 -16.91 -4.42
CA ASP A 184 -18.67 -17.99 -5.28
C ASP A 184 -17.96 -18.04 -6.63
N SER A 185 -17.41 -16.92 -7.07
CA SER A 185 -16.67 -16.82 -8.32
C SER A 185 -15.45 -15.92 -8.24
N ILE A 186 -14.48 -16.15 -9.13
CA ILE A 186 -13.30 -15.30 -9.23
C ILE A 186 -13.63 -13.87 -9.69
N ASN A 187 -14.72 -13.69 -10.43
CA ASN A 187 -15.15 -12.35 -10.86
C ASN A 187 -15.65 -11.53 -9.69
N GLU A 188 -16.36 -12.16 -8.76
CA GLU A 188 -16.78 -11.51 -7.52
C GLU A 188 -15.56 -11.08 -6.68
N VAL A 189 -14.51 -11.92 -6.56
CA VAL A 189 -13.25 -11.55 -5.91
C VAL A 189 -12.66 -10.31 -6.58
N ARG A 190 -12.62 -10.25 -7.92
CA ARG A 190 -12.09 -9.13 -8.68
C ARG A 190 -12.87 -7.83 -8.44
N GLU A 191 -14.18 -7.89 -8.45
CA GLU A 191 -15.07 -6.73 -8.23
C GLU A 191 -14.92 -6.16 -6.83
N VAL A 192 -15.00 -7.01 -5.80
CA VAL A 192 -14.82 -6.58 -4.41
C VAL A 192 -13.42 -6.04 -4.17
N THR A 193 -12.40 -6.69 -4.76
CA THR A 193 -11.00 -6.22 -4.70
C THR A 193 -10.86 -4.84 -5.34
N ALA A 194 -11.44 -4.61 -6.51
CA ALA A 194 -11.35 -3.33 -7.21
C ALA A 194 -11.98 -2.19 -6.39
N ALA A 195 -13.18 -2.41 -5.85
CA ALA A 195 -13.86 -1.44 -4.98
C ALA A 195 -13.05 -1.15 -3.71
N TRP A 196 -12.48 -2.20 -3.10
CA TRP A 196 -11.63 -2.06 -1.90
C TRP A 196 -10.33 -1.30 -2.19
N VAL A 197 -9.66 -1.54 -3.32
CA VAL A 197 -8.45 -0.81 -3.75
C VAL A 197 -8.73 0.68 -3.91
N MET A 198 -9.89 1.04 -4.47
CA MET A 198 -10.30 2.45 -4.58
C MET A 198 -10.42 3.10 -3.20
N ASP A 199 -11.14 2.46 -2.25
CA ASP A 199 -11.24 2.97 -0.88
C ASP A 199 -9.88 3.05 -0.18
N TYR A 200 -9.05 2.00 -0.34
CA TYR A 200 -7.71 1.94 0.24
C TYR A 200 -6.83 3.11 -0.24
N ASN A 201 -6.80 3.38 -1.53
CA ASN A 201 -5.95 4.40 -2.11
C ASN A 201 -6.47 5.82 -1.89
N GLN A 202 -7.80 6.02 -1.94
CA GLN A 202 -8.39 7.36 -1.90
C GLN A 202 -8.79 7.80 -0.50
N HIS A 203 -9.22 6.87 0.35
CA HIS A 203 -9.88 7.23 1.61
C HIS A 203 -9.24 6.64 2.86
N ARG A 204 -8.54 5.49 2.76
CA ARG A 204 -7.97 4.83 3.93
C ARG A 204 -6.81 5.62 4.53
N PRO A 205 -6.90 6.07 5.80
CA PRO A 205 -5.81 6.78 6.45
C PRO A 205 -4.67 5.84 6.85
N HIS A 206 -3.44 6.32 6.70
CA HIS A 206 -2.22 5.62 7.10
C HIS A 206 -1.43 6.42 8.13
N ASP A 207 -1.09 5.79 9.27
CA ASP A 207 -0.32 6.44 10.33
C ASP A 207 1.05 6.92 9.81
N ALA A 208 1.71 6.11 8.97
CA ALA A 208 2.98 6.45 8.34
C ALA A 208 2.89 7.61 7.33
N LEU A 209 1.68 7.96 6.88
CA LEU A 209 1.40 9.06 5.96
C LEU A 209 0.68 10.22 6.68
N GLN A 210 0.92 10.39 7.97
CA GLN A 210 0.33 11.46 8.78
C GLN A 210 -1.21 11.45 8.80
N GLY A 211 -1.81 10.27 8.70
CA GLY A 211 -3.27 10.09 8.65
C GLY A 211 -3.89 10.39 7.28
N LEU A 212 -3.09 10.65 6.26
CA LEU A 212 -3.56 10.81 4.89
C LEU A 212 -3.71 9.46 4.19
N SER A 213 -4.53 9.43 3.14
CA SER A 213 -4.57 8.30 2.21
C SER A 213 -3.39 8.36 1.23
N PRO A 214 -3.02 7.23 0.58
CA PRO A 214 -1.93 7.17 -0.39
C PRO A 214 -1.98 8.26 -1.46
N VAL A 215 -3.14 8.45 -2.07
CA VAL A 215 -3.35 9.45 -3.14
C VAL A 215 -3.24 10.89 -2.61
N HIS A 216 -3.83 11.18 -1.45
CA HIS A 216 -3.74 12.51 -0.85
C HIS A 216 -2.32 12.85 -0.40
N TYR A 217 -1.59 11.87 0.17
CA TYR A 217 -0.19 12.06 0.53
C TYR A 217 0.68 12.39 -0.69
N LYS A 218 0.50 11.67 -1.81
CA LYS A 218 1.20 11.92 -3.06
C LYS A 218 0.93 13.33 -3.60
N LYS A 219 -0.35 13.74 -3.64
CA LYS A 219 -0.74 15.09 -4.09
C LYS A 219 -0.09 16.19 -3.23
N ASN A 220 -0.16 16.07 -1.90
CA ASN A 220 0.42 17.06 -1.00
C ASN A 220 1.95 17.18 -1.17
N LYS A 221 2.64 16.07 -1.36
CA LYS A 221 4.10 16.08 -1.59
C LYS A 221 4.48 16.67 -2.95
N SER A 222 3.69 16.43 -3.98
CA SER A 222 3.89 17.03 -5.30
C SER A 222 3.75 18.55 -5.26
N VAL A 223 2.73 19.07 -4.56
CA VAL A 223 2.52 20.52 -4.38
C VAL A 223 3.67 21.16 -3.60
N LEU A 224 4.12 20.52 -2.50
CA LEU A 224 5.26 21.02 -1.72
C LEU A 224 6.58 21.00 -2.53
N GLY A 225 6.79 19.98 -3.35
CA GLY A 225 7.95 19.89 -4.24
C GLY A 225 7.98 20.99 -5.30
N LEU A 226 6.84 21.31 -5.90
CA LEU A 226 6.69 22.43 -6.84
C LEU A 226 6.94 23.78 -6.16
N HIS A 227 6.44 23.98 -4.94
CA HIS A 227 6.65 25.23 -4.20
C HIS A 227 8.12 25.43 -3.81
N CYS A 228 8.81 24.37 -3.42
CA CYS A 228 10.25 24.42 -3.12
C CYS A 228 11.10 24.71 -4.36
N ALA A 229 10.76 24.14 -5.51
CA ALA A 229 11.45 24.39 -6.78
C ALA A 229 11.27 25.84 -7.27
N THR A 230 10.05 26.39 -7.10
CA THR A 230 9.75 27.80 -7.45
C THR A 230 10.51 28.77 -6.55
N LEU A 231 10.62 28.50 -5.26
CA LEU A 231 11.38 29.36 -4.32
C LEU A 231 12.90 29.36 -4.65
N HIS A 232 13.46 28.20 -4.99
CA HIS A 232 14.88 28.13 -5.39
C HIS A 232 15.16 28.90 -6.69
N SER A 233 14.31 28.76 -7.69
CA SER A 233 14.46 29.50 -8.96
C SER A 233 14.34 31.01 -8.76
N THR A 234 13.46 31.46 -7.87
CA THR A 234 13.29 32.88 -7.53
C THR A 234 14.51 33.43 -6.77
N GLN A 235 15.07 32.65 -5.83
CA GLN A 235 16.30 33.04 -5.12
C GLN A 235 17.51 33.11 -6.05
N GLU A 236 17.68 32.16 -6.99
CA GLU A 236 18.75 32.23 -7.99
C GLU A 236 18.60 33.41 -8.93
N GLN A 237 17.38 33.78 -9.31
CA GLN A 237 17.13 34.98 -10.15
C GLN A 237 17.40 36.29 -9.39
N LEU A 238 17.11 36.34 -8.08
CA LEU A 238 17.41 37.51 -7.24
C LEU A 238 18.90 37.65 -7.00
N LEU A 239 19.62 36.54 -6.76
CA LEU A 239 21.08 36.56 -6.62
C LEU A 239 21.81 37.00 -7.93
N LYS A 240 21.32 36.58 -9.10
CA LYS A 240 21.87 37.02 -10.39
C LYS A 240 21.60 38.51 -10.68
N LYS A 241 20.52 39.07 -10.14
CA LYS A 241 20.21 40.54 -10.28
C LYS A 241 21.00 41.42 -9.31
N SER A 242 21.52 40.88 -8.21
CA SER A 242 22.33 41.64 -7.24
C SER A 242 23.84 41.65 -7.57
N LEU A 243 24.24 40.98 -8.63
CA LEU A 243 25.63 40.89 -9.09
C LEU A 243 25.91 41.69 -10.39
N ILE A 244 24.91 42.52 -10.83
CA ILE A 244 25.02 43.51 -11.91
C ILE A 244 24.84 44.89 -11.31
#